data_aba7782d3c0a77fef5e43c1ff3e60452
#
_entry.id   aba7782d3c0a77fef5e43c1ff3e60452
#
_cell.length_a   1.000
_cell.length_b   1.000
_cell.length_c   1.000
_cell.angle_alpha   90.00
_cell.angle_beta   90.00
_cell.angle_gamma   90.00
#
_symmetry.space_group_name_H-M   'P 1'
#
loop_
_entity.id
_entity.type
_entity.pdbx_description
1 polymer ?
#
loop_
_entity_poly.entity_id
_entity_poly.type
_entity_poly.pdbx_seq_one_letter_code
_entity_poly.pdbx_strand_id
1 'polypeptide(L)'
;MTPSDLLRYGLWCATVLTADANRRHYRMPTTWAPHLALNSAALLLPEALRLLSWAASRQRPPAGSAAEGLRAAQEALAAVCVQNPRYALYVAPFTLGYLTSHPRFDIYKGPLGELSLAGFGLDALPHAATAMTLTLLAGDLLEAAARSAGDRGWQRAVRWWAGRRALATGALLALLTAVWEIGEYLALRYELDRCGDPALVNIQWSVPDMLRDCAANAAGWGLACLLRRRSAM
;
A
#
# COMPACT_ATOMS: atom_id res chain seq x y z
N MET A 1 -0.43 -12.71 -21.02
CA MET A 1 -0.67 -12.46 -19.56
C MET A 1 0.31 -13.28 -18.76
N THR A 2 1.00 -12.67 -17.82
CA THR A 2 1.90 -13.35 -16.89
C THR A 2 1.13 -13.89 -15.67
N PRO A 3 1.69 -14.82 -14.88
CA PRO A 3 1.08 -15.21 -13.59
C PRO A 3 0.86 -14.03 -12.65
N SER A 4 1.75 -13.03 -12.68
CA SER A 4 1.60 -11.78 -11.90
C SER A 4 0.37 -10.96 -12.37
N ASP A 5 0.12 -10.88 -13.67
CA ASP A 5 -1.07 -10.20 -14.20
C ASP A 5 -2.35 -10.92 -13.79
N LEU A 6 -2.37 -12.26 -13.88
CA LEU A 6 -3.52 -13.08 -13.47
C LEU A 6 -3.85 -12.87 -11.99
N LEU A 7 -2.83 -12.88 -11.11
CA LEU A 7 -3.02 -12.62 -9.68
C LEU A 7 -3.58 -11.23 -9.43
N ARG A 8 -3.03 -10.18 -10.08
CA ARG A 8 -3.51 -8.80 -9.90
C ARG A 8 -4.96 -8.63 -10.34
N TYR A 9 -5.32 -9.17 -11.51
CA TYR A 9 -6.71 -9.06 -11.99
C TYR A 9 -7.68 -9.89 -11.14
N GLY A 10 -7.26 -11.07 -10.66
CA GLY A 10 -8.06 -11.85 -9.70
C GLY A 10 -8.30 -11.09 -8.40
N LEU A 11 -7.27 -10.48 -7.83
CA LEU A 11 -7.37 -9.62 -6.64
C LEU A 11 -8.24 -8.39 -6.91
N TRP A 12 -8.14 -7.77 -8.08
CA TRP A 12 -8.96 -6.63 -8.45
C TRP A 12 -10.45 -7.00 -8.55
N CYS A 13 -10.77 -8.11 -9.22
CA CYS A 13 -12.15 -8.61 -9.26
C CYS A 13 -12.70 -8.89 -7.86
N ALA A 14 -11.91 -9.55 -7.00
CA ALA A 14 -12.30 -9.80 -5.61
C ALA A 14 -12.52 -8.48 -4.83
N THR A 15 -11.67 -7.47 -5.06
CA THR A 15 -11.82 -6.14 -4.46
C THR A 15 -13.14 -5.49 -4.87
N VAL A 16 -13.52 -5.54 -6.15
CA VAL A 16 -14.79 -5.00 -6.65
C VAL A 16 -15.98 -5.71 -6.00
N LEU A 17 -15.93 -7.04 -5.91
CA LEU A 17 -16.99 -7.84 -5.28
C LEU A 17 -17.11 -7.53 -3.77
N THR A 18 -15.98 -7.39 -3.06
CA THR A 18 -15.98 -7.03 -1.63
C THR A 18 -16.50 -5.61 -1.44
N ALA A 19 -16.11 -4.66 -2.30
CA ALA A 19 -16.63 -3.29 -2.25
C ALA A 19 -18.15 -3.24 -2.45
N ASP A 20 -18.69 -4.02 -3.39
CA ASP A 20 -20.13 -4.10 -3.60
C ASP A 20 -20.85 -4.76 -2.40
N ALA A 21 -20.28 -5.80 -1.79
CA ALA A 21 -20.80 -6.41 -0.57
C ALA A 21 -20.81 -5.41 0.61
N ASN A 22 -19.72 -4.71 0.85
CA ASN A 22 -19.60 -3.68 1.89
C ASN A 22 -20.59 -2.53 1.64
N ARG A 23 -20.72 -2.05 0.39
CA ARG A 23 -21.68 -1.02 0.01
C ARG A 23 -23.14 -1.42 0.33
N ARG A 24 -23.51 -2.67 0.07
CA ARG A 24 -24.87 -3.17 0.35
C ARG A 24 -25.12 -3.36 1.83
N HIS A 25 -24.12 -3.80 2.59
CA HIS A 25 -24.25 -4.13 4.01
C HIS A 25 -24.19 -2.90 4.89
N TYR A 26 -23.09 -2.12 4.80
CA TYR A 26 -22.86 -0.98 5.69
C TYR A 26 -23.49 0.32 5.18
N ARG A 27 -23.76 0.43 3.88
CA ARG A 27 -24.37 1.61 3.22
C ARG A 27 -23.56 2.92 3.36
N MET A 28 -22.34 2.88 3.90
CA MET A 28 -21.46 4.01 4.08
C MET A 28 -20.35 4.02 3.03
N PRO A 29 -20.09 5.16 2.35
CA PRO A 29 -19.05 5.22 1.33
C PRO A 29 -17.65 5.01 1.88
N THR A 30 -17.39 5.32 3.15
CA THR A 30 -16.12 5.13 3.86
C THR A 30 -15.69 3.67 3.91
N THR A 31 -16.62 2.73 3.94
CA THR A 31 -16.34 1.29 4.04
C THR A 31 -15.90 0.65 2.72
N TRP A 32 -16.14 1.28 1.58
CA TRP A 32 -15.87 0.68 0.28
C TRP A 32 -15.16 1.59 -0.71
N ALA A 33 -15.51 2.89 -0.77
CA ALA A 33 -15.05 3.76 -1.87
C ALA A 33 -13.54 4.05 -1.81
N PRO A 34 -12.94 4.48 -0.67
CA PRO A 34 -11.49 4.71 -0.60
C PRO A 34 -10.71 3.41 -0.81
N HIS A 35 -11.17 2.30 -0.26
CA HIS A 35 -10.52 1.00 -0.42
C HIS A 35 -10.56 0.52 -1.88
N LEU A 36 -11.71 0.64 -2.55
CA LEU A 36 -11.83 0.32 -3.97
C LEU A 36 -10.88 1.19 -4.81
N ALA A 37 -10.83 2.49 -4.53
CA ALA A 37 -9.96 3.42 -5.26
C ALA A 37 -8.48 3.10 -5.06
N LEU A 38 -8.03 2.94 -3.81
CA LEU A 38 -6.62 2.67 -3.48
C LEU A 38 -6.15 1.30 -4.00
N ASN A 39 -6.97 0.25 -3.80
CA ASN A 39 -6.63 -1.08 -4.32
C ASN A 39 -6.64 -1.10 -5.85
N SER A 40 -7.62 -0.44 -6.51
CA SER A 40 -7.62 -0.34 -7.97
C SER A 40 -6.39 0.41 -8.47
N ALA A 41 -6.01 1.52 -7.84
CA ALA A 41 -4.82 2.26 -8.19
C ALA A 41 -3.56 1.40 -8.06
N ALA A 42 -3.40 0.65 -6.97
CA ALA A 42 -2.25 -0.23 -6.77
C ALA A 42 -2.24 -1.40 -7.77
N LEU A 43 -3.36 -2.10 -7.94
CA LEU A 43 -3.43 -3.30 -8.78
C LEU A 43 -3.34 -3.00 -10.28
N LEU A 44 -3.85 -1.84 -10.74
CA LEU A 44 -3.85 -1.42 -12.14
C LEU A 44 -2.72 -0.43 -12.47
N LEU A 45 -1.84 -0.10 -11.52
CA LEU A 45 -0.69 0.78 -11.75
C LEU A 45 0.20 0.34 -12.93
N PRO A 46 0.51 -0.96 -13.12
CA PRO A 46 1.30 -1.41 -14.27
C PRO A 46 0.66 -1.03 -15.61
N GLU A 47 -0.65 -1.14 -15.75
CA GLU A 47 -1.38 -0.77 -16.97
C GLU A 47 -1.31 0.74 -17.21
N ALA A 48 -1.54 1.54 -16.17
CA ALA A 48 -1.43 2.99 -16.25
C ALA A 48 0.00 3.41 -16.67
N LEU A 49 1.03 2.79 -16.10
CA LEU A 49 2.42 3.06 -16.47
C LEU A 49 2.74 2.63 -17.90
N ARG A 50 2.21 1.50 -18.41
CA ARG A 50 2.37 1.09 -19.81
C ARG A 50 1.76 2.13 -20.77
N LEU A 51 0.56 2.63 -20.46
CA LEU A 51 -0.11 3.67 -21.25
C LEU A 51 0.67 4.99 -21.23
N LEU A 52 1.13 5.42 -20.06
CA LEU A 52 1.94 6.63 -19.93
C LEU A 52 3.27 6.52 -20.67
N SER A 53 3.95 5.37 -20.58
CA SER A 53 5.21 5.13 -21.29
C SER A 53 5.02 5.14 -22.80
N TRP A 54 3.92 4.56 -23.30
CA TRP A 54 3.56 4.62 -24.72
C TRP A 54 3.30 6.07 -25.18
N ALA A 55 2.59 6.86 -24.39
CA ALA A 55 2.33 8.28 -24.72
C ALA A 55 3.64 9.10 -24.68
N ALA A 56 4.49 8.89 -23.68
CA ALA A 56 5.75 9.60 -23.51
C ALA A 56 6.82 9.23 -24.56
N SER A 57 6.74 8.03 -25.17
CA SER A 57 7.70 7.59 -26.19
C SER A 57 7.66 8.46 -27.47
N ARG A 58 6.59 9.22 -27.66
CA ARG A 58 6.39 10.12 -28.80
C ARG A 58 7.05 11.47 -28.64
N GLN A 59 7.56 11.80 -27.45
CA GLN A 59 8.19 13.08 -27.15
C GLN A 59 9.52 12.86 -26.43
N ARG A 60 10.64 13.41 -26.97
CA ARG A 60 11.92 13.45 -26.26
C ARG A 60 12.01 14.77 -25.50
N PRO A 61 12.02 14.77 -24.15
CA PRO A 61 12.20 15.99 -23.40
C PRO A 61 13.60 16.57 -23.63
N PRO A 62 13.76 17.90 -23.59
CA PRO A 62 15.06 18.55 -23.63
C PRO A 62 15.93 18.07 -22.47
N ALA A 63 17.22 17.85 -22.75
CA ALA A 63 18.18 17.48 -21.72
C ALA A 63 18.20 18.52 -20.59
N GLY A 64 18.17 18.03 -19.35
CA GLY A 64 18.20 18.90 -18.19
C GLY A 64 16.90 19.53 -17.75
N SER A 65 15.81 19.23 -18.40
CA SER A 65 14.48 19.74 -18.04
C SER A 65 13.85 18.98 -16.87
N ALA A 66 12.82 19.58 -16.25
CA ALA A 66 11.98 18.88 -15.26
C ALA A 66 11.29 17.64 -15.88
N ALA A 67 10.97 17.70 -17.19
CA ALA A 67 10.38 16.59 -17.94
C ALA A 67 11.33 15.38 -18.05
N GLU A 68 12.65 15.59 -18.15
CA GLU A 68 13.65 14.51 -18.08
C GLU A 68 13.65 13.84 -16.71
N GLY A 69 13.55 14.61 -15.63
CA GLY A 69 13.44 14.09 -14.27
C GLY A 69 12.16 13.27 -14.03
N LEU A 70 11.04 13.75 -14.56
CA LEU A 70 9.77 13.04 -14.52
C LEU A 70 9.84 11.72 -15.30
N ARG A 71 10.49 11.72 -16.46
CA ARG A 71 10.70 10.52 -17.27
C ARG A 71 11.58 9.50 -16.54
N ALA A 72 12.68 9.93 -15.91
CA ALA A 72 13.51 9.04 -15.10
C ALA A 72 12.75 8.40 -13.92
N ALA A 73 11.88 9.17 -13.26
CA ALA A 73 10.99 8.65 -12.20
C ALA A 73 9.98 7.64 -12.77
N GLN A 74 9.40 7.92 -13.92
CA GLN A 74 8.48 7.00 -14.60
C GLN A 74 9.17 5.71 -15.03
N GLU A 75 10.41 5.77 -15.54
CA GLU A 75 11.21 4.60 -15.90
C GLU A 75 11.54 3.75 -14.67
N ALA A 76 11.89 4.39 -13.55
CA ALA A 76 12.09 3.68 -12.27
C ALA A 76 10.82 2.98 -11.76
N LEU A 77 9.68 3.66 -11.83
CA LEU A 77 8.38 3.06 -11.51
C LEU A 77 8.05 1.89 -12.42
N ALA A 78 8.26 2.04 -13.74
CA ALA A 78 8.01 0.97 -14.71
C ALA A 78 8.91 -0.25 -14.46
N ALA A 79 10.18 -0.04 -14.12
CA ALA A 79 11.10 -1.13 -13.81
C ALA A 79 10.61 -1.98 -12.61
N VAL A 80 10.03 -1.33 -11.59
CA VAL A 80 9.57 -2.03 -10.37
C VAL A 80 8.14 -2.53 -10.49
N CYS A 81 7.24 -1.78 -11.15
CA CYS A 81 5.82 -2.14 -11.19
C CYS A 81 5.43 -2.96 -12.42
N VAL A 82 6.09 -2.73 -13.57
CA VAL A 82 5.74 -3.40 -14.84
C VAL A 82 6.66 -4.59 -15.13
N GLN A 83 7.97 -4.43 -14.89
CA GLN A 83 8.97 -5.44 -15.26
C GLN A 83 9.26 -6.44 -14.14
N ASN A 84 8.92 -6.09 -12.88
CA ASN A 84 9.13 -6.97 -11.75
C ASN A 84 8.02 -8.02 -11.63
N PRO A 85 8.32 -9.33 -11.80
CA PRO A 85 7.33 -10.40 -11.68
C PRO A 85 6.75 -10.53 -10.27
N ARG A 86 7.40 -9.93 -9.26
CA ARG A 86 6.96 -9.96 -7.85
C ARG A 86 6.01 -8.80 -7.49
N TYR A 87 5.72 -7.88 -8.41
CA TYR A 87 4.89 -6.72 -8.08
C TYR A 87 3.53 -7.11 -7.49
N ALA A 88 2.87 -8.13 -8.06
CA ALA A 88 1.62 -8.64 -7.53
C ALA A 88 1.73 -9.10 -6.06
N LEU A 89 2.84 -9.70 -5.66
CA LEU A 89 3.09 -10.13 -4.28
C LEU A 89 3.33 -8.94 -3.34
N TYR A 90 3.84 -7.82 -3.85
CA TYR A 90 4.02 -6.62 -3.03
C TYR A 90 2.68 -5.95 -2.70
N VAL A 91 1.72 -5.95 -3.62
CA VAL A 91 0.41 -5.31 -3.41
C VAL A 91 -0.64 -6.25 -2.82
N ALA A 92 -0.42 -7.57 -2.92
CA ALA A 92 -1.37 -8.56 -2.44
C ALA A 92 -1.74 -8.42 -0.94
N PRO A 93 -0.82 -8.23 0.02
CA PRO A 93 -1.17 -8.14 1.43
C PRO A 93 -2.09 -6.96 1.74
N PHE A 94 -1.84 -5.79 1.15
CA PHE A 94 -2.72 -4.63 1.26
C PHE A 94 -4.14 -4.94 0.75
N THR A 95 -4.24 -5.60 -0.40
CA THR A 95 -5.52 -5.99 -0.97
C THR A 95 -6.19 -7.08 -0.12
N LEU A 96 -5.46 -8.09 0.32
CA LEU A 96 -6.00 -9.17 1.17
C LEU A 96 -6.53 -8.60 2.48
N GLY A 97 -5.86 -7.62 3.10
CA GLY A 97 -6.36 -6.90 4.26
C GLY A 97 -7.76 -6.33 4.01
N TYR A 98 -7.98 -5.67 2.87
CA TYR A 98 -9.32 -5.21 2.52
C TYR A 98 -10.30 -6.36 2.25
N LEU A 99 -9.89 -7.42 1.56
CA LEU A 99 -10.79 -8.54 1.29
C LEU A 99 -11.29 -9.21 2.57
N THR A 100 -10.51 -9.19 3.64
CA THR A 100 -10.91 -9.73 4.95
C THR A 100 -11.91 -8.85 5.71
N SER A 101 -12.23 -7.65 5.23
CA SER A 101 -13.33 -6.82 5.72
C SER A 101 -14.70 -7.16 5.08
N HIS A 102 -14.79 -8.25 4.33
CA HIS A 102 -16.05 -8.68 3.73
C HIS A 102 -17.06 -9.08 4.81
N PRO A 103 -18.34 -8.64 4.77
CA PRO A 103 -19.31 -8.81 5.86
C PRO A 103 -19.56 -10.24 6.33
N ARG A 104 -19.23 -11.25 5.51
CA ARG A 104 -19.42 -12.67 5.87
C ARG A 104 -18.30 -13.24 6.76
N PHE A 105 -17.12 -12.65 6.74
CA PHE A 105 -15.94 -13.16 7.44
C PHE A 105 -14.99 -12.03 7.86
N ASP A 106 -15.59 -10.95 8.35
CA ASP A 106 -14.86 -9.75 8.79
C ASP A 106 -13.92 -10.07 9.96
N ILE A 107 -12.62 -9.93 9.75
CA ILE A 107 -11.61 -10.14 10.81
C ILE A 107 -11.46 -8.93 11.73
N TYR A 108 -12.04 -7.82 11.38
CA TYR A 108 -12.02 -6.58 12.17
C TYR A 108 -13.21 -6.52 13.14
N LYS A 109 -14.26 -7.33 12.89
CA LYS A 109 -15.51 -7.32 13.68
C LYS A 109 -16.07 -8.73 13.89
N GLY A 110 -16.99 -8.80 14.86
CA GLY A 110 -17.69 -10.04 15.17
C GLY A 110 -16.76 -11.13 15.70
N PRO A 111 -17.14 -12.41 15.58
CA PRO A 111 -16.42 -13.53 16.22
C PRO A 111 -14.95 -13.66 15.79
N LEU A 112 -14.62 -13.29 14.55
CA LEU A 112 -13.24 -13.31 14.07
C LEU A 112 -12.43 -12.11 14.59
N GLY A 113 -13.06 -10.94 14.72
CA GLY A 113 -12.43 -9.75 15.31
C GLY A 113 -12.14 -9.87 16.81
N GLU A 114 -12.86 -10.77 17.51
CA GLU A 114 -12.62 -11.07 18.93
C GLU A 114 -11.42 -12.01 19.16
N LEU A 115 -10.95 -12.69 18.09
CA LEU A 115 -9.81 -13.60 18.21
C LEU A 115 -8.52 -12.80 18.38
N SER A 116 -7.80 -13.08 19.45
CA SER A 116 -6.51 -12.44 19.71
C SER A 116 -5.45 -13.43 20.22
N LEU A 117 -4.21 -13.18 19.84
CA LEU A 117 -3.03 -13.89 20.32
C LEU A 117 -2.05 -12.89 20.94
N ALA A 118 -1.73 -13.05 22.21
CA ALA A 118 -0.86 -12.14 22.96
C ALA A 118 -1.29 -10.66 22.90
N GLY A 119 -2.60 -10.41 22.83
CA GLY A 119 -3.17 -9.06 22.76
C GLY A 119 -3.24 -8.44 21.35
N PHE A 120 -2.79 -9.17 20.31
CA PHE A 120 -2.94 -8.78 18.91
C PHE A 120 -4.12 -9.50 18.28
N GLY A 121 -4.99 -8.77 17.60
CA GLY A 121 -6.07 -9.33 16.78
C GLY A 121 -5.57 -9.97 15.48
N LEU A 122 -6.47 -10.60 14.74
CA LEU A 122 -6.15 -11.16 13.42
C LEU A 122 -5.76 -10.09 12.40
N ASP A 123 -6.20 -8.87 12.59
CA ASP A 123 -5.89 -7.67 11.81
C ASP A 123 -4.40 -7.31 11.83
N ALA A 124 -3.67 -7.66 12.88
CA ALA A 124 -2.22 -7.48 12.94
C ALA A 124 -1.48 -8.19 11.78
N LEU A 125 -2.03 -9.28 11.24
CA LEU A 125 -1.43 -10.03 10.13
C LEU A 125 -1.40 -9.21 8.82
N PRO A 126 -2.54 -8.67 8.31
CA PRO A 126 -2.51 -7.81 7.13
C PRO A 126 -1.70 -6.52 7.36
N HIS A 127 -1.71 -5.93 8.56
CA HIS A 127 -0.88 -4.77 8.88
C HIS A 127 0.61 -5.08 8.73
N ALA A 128 1.11 -6.11 9.40
CA ALA A 128 2.52 -6.50 9.33
C ALA A 128 2.93 -6.93 7.91
N ALA A 129 2.10 -7.72 7.22
CA ALA A 129 2.38 -8.17 5.87
C ALA A 129 2.39 -7.02 4.85
N THR A 130 1.45 -6.08 4.96
CA THR A 130 1.41 -4.86 4.14
C THR A 130 2.63 -3.99 4.38
N ALA A 131 2.97 -3.73 5.64
CA ALA A 131 4.15 -2.96 6.00
C ALA A 131 5.45 -3.59 5.48
N MET A 132 5.58 -4.92 5.58
CA MET A 132 6.72 -5.66 5.03
C MET A 132 6.81 -5.47 3.51
N THR A 133 5.74 -5.70 2.78
CA THR A 133 5.77 -5.65 1.31
C THR A 133 5.87 -4.23 0.76
N LEU A 134 5.25 -3.24 1.39
CA LEU A 134 5.45 -1.82 1.06
C LEU A 134 6.89 -1.37 1.31
N THR A 135 7.52 -1.84 2.38
CA THR A 135 8.93 -1.58 2.67
C THR A 135 9.84 -2.16 1.59
N LEU A 136 9.57 -3.38 1.13
CA LEU A 136 10.30 -4.01 0.02
C LEU A 136 10.09 -3.25 -1.28
N LEU A 137 8.85 -2.91 -1.62
CA LEU A 137 8.50 -2.15 -2.82
C LEU A 137 9.15 -0.76 -2.82
N ALA A 138 9.02 -0.01 -1.73
CA ALA A 138 9.62 1.32 -1.60
C ALA A 138 11.15 1.27 -1.71
N GLY A 139 11.77 0.25 -1.14
CA GLY A 139 13.20 0.04 -1.28
C GLY A 139 13.62 -0.26 -2.72
N ASP A 140 12.86 -1.08 -3.47
CA ASP A 140 13.13 -1.37 -4.88
C ASP A 140 12.94 -0.10 -5.75
N LEU A 141 11.92 0.70 -5.47
CA LEU A 141 11.69 1.98 -6.14
C LEU A 141 12.83 2.96 -5.88
N LEU A 142 13.27 3.06 -4.64
CA LEU A 142 14.38 3.96 -4.28
C LEU A 142 15.70 3.53 -4.95
N GLU A 143 15.97 2.25 -5.04
CA GLU A 143 17.13 1.72 -5.79
C GLU A 143 17.02 1.97 -7.29
N ALA A 144 15.86 1.73 -7.88
CA ALA A 144 15.64 1.98 -9.30
C ALA A 144 15.81 3.47 -9.62
N ALA A 145 15.25 4.35 -8.79
CA ALA A 145 15.41 5.79 -8.92
C ALA A 145 16.89 6.24 -8.76
N ALA A 146 17.61 5.63 -7.82
CA ALA A 146 19.03 5.95 -7.60
C ALA A 146 19.92 5.52 -8.77
N ARG A 147 19.61 4.40 -9.44
CA ARG A 147 20.35 3.96 -10.64
C ARG A 147 20.14 4.90 -11.84
N SER A 148 18.95 5.48 -11.95
CA SER A 148 18.61 6.42 -13.02
C SER A 148 19.03 7.87 -12.68
N ALA A 149 19.52 8.12 -11.47
CA ALA A 149 19.82 9.45 -10.99
C ALA A 149 21.21 9.95 -11.49
N GLY A 150 21.22 11.11 -12.13
CA GLY A 150 22.44 11.86 -12.46
C GLY A 150 23.03 12.63 -11.25
N ASP A 151 23.84 13.67 -11.50
CA ASP A 151 24.59 14.38 -10.46
C ASP A 151 23.93 15.69 -9.95
N ARG A 152 22.70 15.96 -10.32
CA ARG A 152 21.98 17.17 -9.89
C ARG A 152 21.51 17.09 -8.42
N GLY A 153 21.21 18.23 -7.82
CA GLY A 153 20.92 18.37 -6.39
C GLY A 153 19.90 17.36 -5.84
N TRP A 154 18.69 17.25 -6.43
CA TRP A 154 17.67 16.32 -6.00
C TRP A 154 18.07 14.84 -6.24
N GLN A 155 18.83 14.56 -7.30
CA GLN A 155 19.33 13.23 -7.62
C GLN A 155 20.39 12.76 -6.60
N ARG A 156 21.21 13.68 -6.09
CA ARG A 156 22.11 13.40 -4.95
C ARG A 156 21.33 13.04 -3.69
N ALA A 157 20.21 13.73 -3.44
CA ALA A 157 19.31 13.37 -2.34
C ALA A 157 18.73 11.97 -2.48
N VAL A 158 18.27 11.58 -3.68
CA VAL A 158 17.79 10.22 -3.96
C VAL A 158 18.87 9.17 -3.66
N ARG A 159 20.10 9.37 -4.14
CA ARG A 159 21.22 8.45 -3.84
C ARG A 159 21.57 8.42 -2.35
N TRP A 160 21.52 9.55 -1.67
CA TRP A 160 21.74 9.62 -0.22
C TRP A 160 20.72 8.79 0.57
N TRP A 161 19.44 8.90 0.20
CA TRP A 161 18.38 8.10 0.78
C TRP A 161 18.49 6.62 0.41
N ALA A 162 18.87 6.29 -0.83
CA ALA A 162 19.12 4.92 -1.26
C ALA A 162 20.24 4.25 -0.44
N GLY A 163 21.28 5.00 -0.05
CA GLY A 163 22.32 4.54 0.88
C GLY A 163 21.82 4.31 2.32
N ARG A 164 20.64 4.87 2.69
CA ARG A 164 20.02 4.77 4.01
C ARG A 164 18.62 4.15 3.94
N ARG A 165 18.46 3.14 3.12
CA ARG A 165 17.16 2.53 2.78
C ARG A 165 16.28 2.20 3.98
N ALA A 166 16.83 1.61 5.03
CA ALA A 166 16.07 1.27 6.24
C ALA A 166 15.44 2.54 6.86
N LEU A 167 16.20 3.61 6.97
CA LEU A 167 15.70 4.89 7.48
C LEU A 167 14.64 5.49 6.53
N ALA A 168 14.93 5.51 5.21
CA ALA A 168 14.00 6.05 4.22
C ALA A 168 12.65 5.33 4.21
N THR A 169 12.69 3.98 4.18
CA THR A 169 11.47 3.17 4.16
C THR A 169 10.75 3.20 5.51
N GLY A 170 11.47 3.28 6.63
CA GLY A 170 10.88 3.45 7.96
C GLY A 170 10.16 4.80 8.11
N ALA A 171 10.78 5.88 7.66
CA ALA A 171 10.17 7.22 7.68
C ALA A 171 8.93 7.28 6.77
N LEU A 172 9.00 6.70 5.57
CA LEU A 172 7.85 6.61 4.66
C LEU A 172 6.71 5.80 5.29
N LEU A 173 7.03 4.63 5.86
CA LEU A 173 6.02 3.78 6.49
C LEU A 173 5.37 4.48 7.69
N ALA A 174 6.16 5.15 8.53
CA ALA A 174 5.62 5.91 9.66
C ALA A 174 4.66 7.02 9.19
N LEU A 175 5.01 7.72 8.11
CA LEU A 175 4.13 8.74 7.51
C LEU A 175 2.83 8.10 6.98
N LEU A 176 2.93 6.98 6.25
CA LEU A 176 1.76 6.29 5.71
C LEU A 176 0.86 5.74 6.82
N THR A 177 1.46 5.18 7.89
CA THR A 177 0.71 4.73 9.08
C THR A 177 -0.01 5.92 9.73
N ALA A 178 0.66 7.04 9.97
CA ALA A 178 0.02 8.22 10.56
C ALA A 178 -1.14 8.75 9.70
N VAL A 179 -0.97 8.81 8.37
CA VAL A 179 -2.04 9.23 7.45
C VAL A 179 -3.21 8.26 7.49
N TRP A 180 -2.92 6.95 7.57
CA TRP A 180 -3.95 5.92 7.65
C TRP A 180 -4.77 6.05 8.95
N GLU A 181 -4.11 6.11 10.10
CA GLU A 181 -4.75 6.26 11.43
C GLU A 181 -5.60 7.53 11.54
N ILE A 182 -5.10 8.64 11.01
CA ILE A 182 -5.87 9.89 10.92
C ILE A 182 -7.10 9.68 10.02
N GLY A 183 -6.94 8.98 8.90
CA GLY A 183 -8.03 8.67 7.99
C GLY A 183 -9.11 7.82 8.65
N GLU A 184 -8.74 6.78 9.39
CA GLU A 184 -9.67 5.93 10.14
C GLU A 184 -10.40 6.71 11.26
N TYR A 185 -9.67 7.52 12.01
CA TYR A 185 -10.30 8.38 13.02
C TYR A 185 -11.33 9.34 12.40
N LEU A 186 -10.99 9.99 11.29
CA LEU A 186 -11.91 10.91 10.61
C LEU A 186 -13.12 10.18 10.03
N ALA A 187 -12.91 8.98 9.48
CA ALA A 187 -13.99 8.17 8.95
C ALA A 187 -14.91 7.66 10.06
N LEU A 188 -14.36 7.22 11.21
CA LEU A 188 -15.15 6.87 12.41
C LEU A 188 -16.03 8.04 12.85
N ARG A 189 -15.45 9.25 12.98
CA ARG A 189 -16.21 10.44 13.36
C ARG A 189 -17.33 10.73 12.36
N TYR A 190 -17.03 10.67 11.08
CA TYR A 190 -18.02 10.90 10.02
C TYR A 190 -19.16 9.86 10.06
N GLU A 191 -18.85 8.59 10.30
CA GLU A 191 -19.86 7.53 10.39
C GLU A 191 -20.73 7.70 11.64
N LEU A 192 -20.14 7.99 12.81
CA LEU A 192 -20.88 8.23 14.05
C LEU A 192 -21.84 9.42 13.94
N ASP A 193 -21.38 10.51 13.34
CA ASP A 193 -22.21 11.72 13.15
C ASP A 193 -23.40 11.44 12.21
N ARG A 194 -23.28 10.47 11.30
CA ARG A 194 -24.32 10.10 10.33
C ARG A 194 -25.27 9.01 10.80
N CYS A 195 -24.73 7.99 11.46
CA CYS A 195 -25.51 6.83 11.89
C CYS A 195 -26.20 7.04 13.24
N GLY A 196 -25.59 7.83 14.13
CA GLY A 196 -26.06 8.02 15.51
C GLY A 196 -26.01 6.75 16.39
N ASP A 197 -25.69 5.59 15.81
CA ASP A 197 -25.60 4.29 16.49
C ASP A 197 -24.21 3.66 16.22
N PRO A 198 -23.38 3.51 17.27
CA PRO A 198 -22.06 2.88 17.16
C PRO A 198 -22.11 1.44 16.61
N ALA A 199 -23.23 0.71 16.78
CA ALA A 199 -23.37 -0.64 16.26
C ALA A 199 -23.41 -0.71 14.73
N LEU A 200 -23.79 0.40 14.08
CA LEU A 200 -23.85 0.51 12.61
C LEU A 200 -22.56 1.02 11.99
N VAL A 201 -21.62 1.51 12.82
CA VAL A 201 -20.33 2.01 12.36
C VAL A 201 -19.42 0.85 12.03
N ASN A 202 -18.80 0.87 10.84
CA ASN A 202 -17.91 -0.22 10.41
C ASN A 202 -16.48 -0.03 10.92
N ILE A 203 -15.99 1.19 10.96
CA ILE A 203 -14.62 1.47 11.36
C ILE A 203 -14.48 1.37 12.87
N GLN A 204 -13.51 0.59 13.32
CA GLN A 204 -13.10 0.55 14.72
C GLN A 204 -11.79 1.31 14.84
N TRP A 205 -11.77 2.33 15.68
CA TRP A 205 -10.57 3.06 16.01
C TRP A 205 -10.54 3.35 17.51
N SER A 206 -9.41 3.05 18.12
CA SER A 206 -9.11 3.41 19.50
C SER A 206 -7.60 3.60 19.67
N VAL A 207 -7.18 4.31 20.70
CA VAL A 207 -5.74 4.49 20.96
C VAL A 207 -5.01 3.15 21.17
N PRO A 208 -5.53 2.15 21.92
CA PRO A 208 -4.90 0.84 22.01
C PRO A 208 -4.81 0.09 20.67
N ASP A 209 -5.78 0.26 19.80
CA ASP A 209 -5.83 -0.33 18.46
C ASP A 209 -4.74 0.28 17.57
N MET A 210 -4.74 1.59 17.44
CA MET A 210 -3.69 2.35 16.76
C MET A 210 -2.27 1.93 17.19
N LEU A 211 -2.04 1.75 18.50
CA LEU A 211 -0.73 1.33 19.01
C LEU A 211 -0.36 -0.09 18.58
N ARG A 212 -1.34 -1.01 18.52
CA ARG A 212 -1.15 -2.37 18.02
C ARG A 212 -0.81 -2.38 16.54
N ASP A 213 -1.49 -1.57 15.75
CA ASP A 213 -1.24 -1.43 14.31
C ASP A 213 0.14 -0.82 14.03
N CYS A 214 0.52 0.20 14.80
CA CYS A 214 1.88 0.74 14.75
C CYS A 214 2.94 -0.34 15.08
N ALA A 215 2.70 -1.19 16.08
CA ALA A 215 3.61 -2.27 16.45
C ALA A 215 3.67 -3.35 15.36
N ALA A 216 2.53 -3.75 14.77
CA ALA A 216 2.46 -4.69 13.65
C ALA A 216 3.20 -4.15 12.42
N ASN A 217 2.99 -2.88 12.09
CA ASN A 217 3.68 -2.20 10.99
C ASN A 217 5.20 -2.14 11.23
N ALA A 218 5.64 -1.82 12.46
CA ALA A 218 7.06 -1.81 12.81
C ALA A 218 7.69 -3.20 12.70
N ALA A 219 6.98 -4.26 13.11
CA ALA A 219 7.42 -5.64 12.96
C ALA A 219 7.57 -6.02 11.47
N GLY A 220 6.61 -5.66 10.62
CA GLY A 220 6.68 -5.88 9.18
C GLY A 220 7.87 -5.16 8.53
N TRP A 221 8.11 -3.91 8.89
CA TRP A 221 9.29 -3.16 8.45
C TRP A 221 10.60 -3.82 8.88
N GLY A 222 10.70 -4.22 10.14
CA GLY A 222 11.88 -4.90 10.67
C GLY A 222 12.18 -6.20 9.92
N LEU A 223 11.14 -7.00 9.65
CA LEU A 223 11.26 -8.24 8.87
C LEU A 223 11.74 -7.96 7.44
N ALA A 224 11.21 -6.96 6.76
CA ALA A 224 11.67 -6.55 5.44
C ALA A 224 13.16 -6.15 5.43
N CYS A 225 13.59 -5.40 6.44
CA CYS A 225 14.99 -5.01 6.60
C CYS A 225 15.91 -6.23 6.80
N LEU A 226 15.48 -7.22 7.58
CA LEU A 226 16.23 -8.47 7.79
C LEU A 226 16.34 -9.32 6.51
N LEU A 227 15.24 -9.47 5.78
CA LEU A 227 15.20 -10.20 4.51
C LEU A 227 16.18 -9.59 3.49
N ARG A 228 16.21 -8.26 3.38
CA ARG A 228 17.14 -7.57 2.47
C ARG A 228 18.61 -7.72 2.86
N ARG A 229 18.93 -7.75 4.14
CA ARG A 229 20.33 -7.98 4.60
C ARG A 229 20.83 -9.36 4.16
N ARG A 230 19.99 -10.40 4.27
CA ARG A 230 20.34 -11.77 3.85
C ARG A 230 20.55 -11.91 2.34
N SER A 231 19.82 -11.12 1.55
CA SER A 231 19.95 -11.16 0.09
C SER A 231 21.17 -10.42 -0.43
N ALA A 232 21.85 -9.65 0.41
CA ALA A 232 23.05 -8.87 0.06
C ALA A 232 24.37 -9.56 0.49
N MET A 233 24.29 -10.64 1.26
CA MET A 233 25.41 -11.55 1.62
C MET A 233 25.48 -12.72 0.65
#